data_2c50297593a2cffc4f9b2fd0ae5192d5
#
_entry.id   2c50297593a2cffc4f9b2fd0ae5192d5
#
_cell.length_a   1.000
_cell.length_b   1.000
_cell.length_c   1.000
_cell.angle_alpha   90.00
_cell.angle_beta   90.00
_cell.angle_gamma   90.00
#
_symmetry.space_group_name_H-M   'P 1'
#
loop_
_entity.id
_entity.type
_entity.pdbx_description
1 polymer ?
#
loop_
_entity_poly.entity_id
_entity_poly.type
_entity_poly.pdbx_seq_one_letter_code
_entity_poly.pdbx_strand_id
1 'polypeptide(L)'
;MNGKRVSLFSNPMSPRRQQFMVPLPNLQDTNCHPMWRIYQCDGDRIMADVKQNADHFDDDLDLATLPDDELVEQMHDDLYNGLKEEVVEGTHILLERGWSADKVLNKALVEGMRIVGIDFRDGILFVPEVLMAANAMKGGMKILRPLLADTGAPPIGKMVIGTVKGDIHDIGKNLVAMMMEGAGFEVIDIGINNPVEKYLAALEQHKPDILGMSALLTTTMPYMKVVIDTLKDKGIRDDFIVLVGGAPLNEAFGKAVGADAYCRDAAVAVDTAKHLMAERRGLAVA
;
A
#
# COMPACT_ATOMS: atom_id res chain seq x y z
N MET A 1 11.37 7.34 -39.62
CA MET A 1 11.84 6.51 -38.50
C MET A 1 10.63 6.18 -37.63
N ASN A 2 10.11 4.97 -37.79
CA ASN A 2 8.85 4.53 -37.15
C ASN A 2 9.10 4.06 -35.71
N GLY A 3 8.69 4.88 -34.75
CA GLY A 3 8.64 4.48 -33.33
C GLY A 3 7.43 3.59 -33.08
N LYS A 4 7.63 2.30 -32.92
CA LYS A 4 6.61 1.35 -32.43
C LYS A 4 6.36 1.65 -30.97
N ARG A 5 5.16 2.16 -30.62
CA ARG A 5 4.64 2.10 -29.25
C ARG A 5 4.37 0.64 -28.93
N VAL A 6 5.11 0.08 -28.00
CA VAL A 6 4.83 -1.23 -27.42
C VAL A 6 3.65 -1.04 -26.46
N SER A 7 2.50 -1.63 -26.80
CA SER A 7 1.33 -1.72 -25.93
C SER A 7 1.65 -2.67 -24.79
N LEU A 8 1.73 -2.16 -23.56
CA LEU A 8 1.96 -2.93 -22.32
C LEU A 8 0.67 -3.54 -21.72
N PHE A 9 -0.44 -3.53 -22.47
CA PHE A 9 -1.71 -4.08 -22.04
C PHE A 9 -2.06 -5.32 -22.87
N SER A 10 -1.49 -6.47 -22.49
CA SER A 10 -1.83 -7.78 -23.08
C SER A 10 -2.40 -8.79 -22.07
N ASN A 11 -2.87 -8.35 -20.90
CA ASN A 11 -3.73 -9.17 -20.08
C ASN A 11 -5.20 -8.79 -20.31
N PRO A 12 -6.11 -9.75 -20.54
CA PRO A 12 -7.54 -9.46 -20.59
C PRO A 12 -7.97 -8.89 -19.23
N MET A 13 -8.65 -7.74 -19.26
CA MET A 13 -9.25 -7.15 -18.06
C MET A 13 -10.29 -8.09 -17.49
N SER A 14 -10.39 -8.14 -16.14
CA SER A 14 -11.46 -8.89 -15.46
C SER A 14 -12.85 -8.42 -15.92
N PRO A 15 -13.87 -9.26 -15.81
CA PRO A 15 -15.25 -8.91 -16.22
C PRO A 15 -15.75 -7.58 -15.63
N ARG A 16 -15.42 -7.25 -14.38
CA ARG A 16 -15.76 -5.95 -13.76
C ARG A 16 -14.99 -4.77 -14.35
N ARG A 17 -13.72 -4.91 -14.68
CA ARG A 17 -12.93 -3.83 -15.31
C ARG A 17 -13.47 -3.43 -16.68
N GLN A 18 -14.08 -4.35 -17.43
CA GLN A 18 -14.70 -4.06 -18.71
C GLN A 18 -15.99 -3.22 -18.57
N GLN A 19 -16.69 -3.30 -17.44
CA GLN A 19 -17.93 -2.54 -17.17
C GLN A 19 -17.66 -1.08 -16.78
N PHE A 20 -16.47 -0.74 -16.27
CA PHE A 20 -16.13 0.63 -15.85
C PHE A 20 -15.56 1.52 -16.97
N MET A 21 -15.35 1.02 -18.18
CA MET A 21 -14.99 1.87 -19.33
C MET A 21 -16.21 2.64 -19.82
N VAL A 22 -16.50 3.79 -19.22
CA VAL A 22 -17.39 4.79 -19.81
C VAL A 22 -16.69 5.33 -21.06
N PRO A 23 -17.28 5.20 -22.27
CA PRO A 23 -16.66 5.76 -23.47
C PRO A 23 -16.58 7.28 -23.31
N LEU A 24 -15.38 7.83 -23.46
CA LEU A 24 -15.17 9.28 -23.48
C LEU A 24 -16.02 9.87 -24.62
N PRO A 25 -16.78 10.94 -24.39
CA PRO A 25 -17.55 11.60 -25.45
C PRO A 25 -16.62 12.08 -26.55
N ASN A 26 -17.06 11.90 -27.79
CA ASN A 26 -16.31 12.25 -29.00
C ASN A 26 -16.09 13.77 -29.04
N LEU A 27 -14.84 14.22 -28.86
CA LEU A 27 -14.42 15.62 -28.77
C LEU A 27 -14.48 16.37 -30.12
N GLN A 28 -15.28 15.93 -31.11
CA GLN A 28 -15.40 16.57 -32.42
C GLN A 28 -16.57 17.55 -32.55
N ASP A 29 -17.37 17.78 -31.52
CA ASP A 29 -18.39 18.82 -31.56
C ASP A 29 -17.81 20.18 -31.16
N THR A 30 -17.41 20.95 -32.14
CA THR A 30 -16.74 22.26 -32.07
C THR A 30 -17.70 23.42 -31.77
N ASN A 31 -18.73 23.25 -30.93
CA ASN A 31 -19.68 24.32 -30.63
C ASN A 31 -19.95 24.53 -29.12
N CYS A 32 -18.92 24.42 -28.27
CA CYS A 32 -19.05 24.74 -26.85
C CYS A 32 -18.13 25.88 -26.43
N HIS A 33 -18.72 27.05 -26.14
CA HIS A 33 -18.14 28.20 -25.46
C HIS A 33 -17.88 27.91 -23.94
N PRO A 34 -17.12 28.76 -23.22
CA PRO A 34 -16.18 28.35 -22.17
C PRO A 34 -16.81 27.83 -20.87
N MET A 35 -16.04 27.06 -20.18
CA MET A 35 -16.11 26.22 -18.97
C MET A 35 -17.11 26.49 -17.84
N TRP A 36 -17.76 27.67 -17.75
CA TRP A 36 -18.73 27.95 -16.67
C TRP A 36 -20.20 27.66 -17.04
N ARG A 37 -20.49 27.31 -18.32
CA ARG A 37 -21.85 26.95 -18.78
C ARG A 37 -22.18 25.46 -18.67
N ILE A 38 -21.25 24.61 -18.28
CA ILE A 38 -21.48 23.15 -18.13
C ILE A 38 -22.36 22.83 -16.88
N TYR A 39 -22.47 23.78 -15.96
CA TYR A 39 -23.30 23.62 -14.73
C TYR A 39 -24.78 23.98 -14.90
N GLN A 40 -25.24 24.40 -16.07
CA GLN A 40 -26.63 24.83 -16.28
C GLN A 40 -27.41 24.06 -17.37
N CYS A 41 -26.81 23.08 -18.03
CA CYS A 41 -27.53 22.20 -18.97
C CYS A 41 -27.86 20.88 -18.32
N ASP A 42 -29.14 20.72 -17.97
CA ASP A 42 -29.83 19.46 -17.66
C ASP A 42 -29.24 18.60 -16.51
N GLY A 43 -29.13 19.18 -15.31
CA GLY A 43 -28.86 18.41 -14.10
C GLY A 43 -29.84 17.25 -13.87
N ASP A 44 -31.08 17.41 -14.32
CA ASP A 44 -32.11 16.35 -14.21
C ASP A 44 -31.89 15.18 -15.17
N ARG A 45 -31.29 15.43 -16.32
CA ARG A 45 -30.99 14.38 -17.32
C ARG A 45 -29.77 13.56 -16.95
N ILE A 46 -28.72 14.21 -16.45
CA ILE A 46 -27.51 13.54 -15.94
C ILE A 46 -27.84 12.73 -14.68
N MET A 47 -28.69 13.26 -13.78
CA MET A 47 -29.16 12.54 -12.60
C MET A 47 -30.14 11.41 -12.93
N ALA A 48 -30.90 11.51 -14.03
CA ALA A 48 -31.76 10.41 -14.52
C ALA A 48 -30.93 9.29 -15.16
N ASP A 49 -29.90 9.63 -15.97
CA ASP A 49 -28.97 8.65 -16.54
C ASP A 49 -28.09 7.99 -15.48
N VAL A 50 -27.67 8.73 -14.44
CA VAL A 50 -26.94 8.18 -13.27
C VAL A 50 -27.86 7.29 -12.44
N LYS A 51 -29.16 7.65 -12.25
CA LYS A 51 -30.12 6.78 -11.58
C LYS A 51 -30.49 5.53 -12.39
N GLN A 52 -30.70 5.66 -13.71
CA GLN A 52 -30.98 4.48 -14.55
C GLN A 52 -29.78 3.53 -14.66
N ASN A 53 -28.55 4.05 -14.59
CA ASN A 53 -27.35 3.19 -14.52
C ASN A 53 -27.10 2.65 -13.11
N ALA A 54 -27.56 3.31 -12.05
CA ALA A 54 -27.48 2.80 -10.68
C ALA A 54 -28.43 1.63 -10.41
N ASP A 55 -29.57 1.56 -11.12
CA ASP A 55 -30.56 0.47 -10.99
C ASP A 55 -30.17 -0.80 -11.78
N HIS A 56 -29.03 -0.82 -12.48
CA HIS A 56 -28.48 -1.99 -13.20
C HIS A 56 -27.23 -2.58 -12.55
N PHE A 57 -26.96 -2.22 -11.29
CA PHE A 57 -25.83 -2.73 -10.49
C PHE A 57 -26.17 -3.97 -9.67
N ASP A 58 -27.14 -4.76 -10.08
CA ASP A 58 -27.56 -5.97 -9.40
C ASP A 58 -27.38 -7.22 -10.29
N ASP A 59 -26.17 -7.44 -10.78
CA ASP A 59 -25.68 -8.80 -10.97
C ASP A 59 -24.63 -9.01 -9.86
N ASP A 60 -25.09 -9.45 -8.70
CA ASP A 60 -24.25 -9.95 -7.61
C ASP A 60 -23.40 -11.09 -8.17
N LEU A 61 -22.15 -10.75 -8.54
CA LEU A 61 -21.17 -11.75 -8.95
C LEU A 61 -20.96 -12.69 -7.77
N ASP A 62 -21.52 -13.87 -7.85
CA ASP A 62 -21.32 -14.90 -6.83
C ASP A 62 -19.85 -15.39 -6.89
N LEU A 63 -19.02 -14.84 -6.00
CA LEU A 63 -17.58 -15.17 -5.91
C LEU A 63 -17.35 -16.67 -5.72
N ALA A 64 -18.32 -17.38 -5.10
CA ALA A 64 -18.22 -18.81 -4.87
C ALA A 64 -18.32 -19.64 -6.17
N THR A 65 -18.84 -19.07 -7.25
CA THR A 65 -18.94 -19.75 -8.55
C THR A 65 -17.68 -19.64 -9.41
N LEU A 66 -16.79 -18.69 -9.11
CA LEU A 66 -15.57 -18.46 -9.88
C LEU A 66 -14.53 -19.58 -9.66
N PRO A 67 -13.82 -20.02 -10.71
CA PRO A 67 -12.60 -20.82 -10.56
C PRO A 67 -11.55 -20.08 -9.73
N ASP A 68 -10.62 -20.82 -9.11
CA ASP A 68 -9.62 -20.24 -8.19
C ASP A 68 -8.81 -19.08 -8.81
N ASP A 69 -8.34 -19.24 -10.05
CA ASP A 69 -7.53 -18.22 -10.71
C ASP A 69 -8.35 -16.95 -10.99
N GLU A 70 -9.60 -17.08 -11.44
CA GLU A 70 -10.51 -15.96 -11.68
C GLU A 70 -10.94 -15.30 -10.37
N LEU A 71 -11.13 -16.08 -9.30
CA LEU A 71 -11.42 -15.53 -7.97
C LEU A 71 -10.25 -14.71 -7.43
N VAL A 72 -9.01 -15.16 -7.64
CA VAL A 72 -7.81 -14.40 -7.25
C VAL A 72 -7.71 -13.09 -8.04
N GLU A 73 -7.94 -13.11 -9.35
CA GLU A 73 -7.97 -11.89 -10.18
C GLU A 73 -9.08 -10.92 -9.73
N GLN A 74 -10.27 -11.46 -9.41
CA GLN A 74 -11.36 -10.65 -8.86
C GLN A 74 -11.00 -10.04 -7.51
N MET A 75 -10.35 -10.80 -6.62
CA MET A 75 -9.86 -10.28 -5.34
C MET A 75 -8.80 -9.17 -5.50
N HIS A 76 -7.97 -9.21 -6.56
CA HIS A 76 -7.08 -8.10 -6.87
C HIS A 76 -7.86 -6.83 -7.24
N ASP A 77 -8.90 -6.95 -8.05
CA ASP A 77 -9.76 -5.83 -8.43
C ASP A 77 -10.58 -5.31 -7.23
N ASP A 78 -11.12 -6.19 -6.40
CA ASP A 78 -11.87 -5.83 -5.18
C ASP A 78 -10.96 -5.09 -4.18
N LEU A 79 -9.73 -5.57 -4.02
CA LEU A 79 -8.74 -4.93 -3.17
C LEU A 79 -8.33 -3.56 -3.73
N TYR A 80 -8.11 -3.44 -5.04
CA TYR A 80 -7.77 -2.20 -5.73
C TYR A 80 -8.88 -1.15 -5.56
N ASN A 81 -10.15 -1.57 -5.60
CA ASN A 81 -11.30 -0.70 -5.41
C ASN A 81 -11.67 -0.50 -3.92
N GLY A 82 -10.97 -1.15 -3.00
CA GLY A 82 -11.20 -1.03 -1.55
C GLY A 82 -12.45 -1.74 -1.05
N LEU A 83 -12.95 -2.74 -1.79
CA LEU A 83 -14.13 -3.53 -1.49
C LEU A 83 -13.78 -4.58 -0.42
N LYS A 84 -13.90 -4.18 0.83
CA LYS A 84 -13.42 -4.94 1.98
C LYS A 84 -14.22 -6.22 2.21
N GLU A 85 -15.51 -6.15 2.07
CA GLU A 85 -16.43 -7.25 2.31
C GLU A 85 -16.18 -8.38 1.30
N GLU A 86 -15.97 -8.04 0.03
CA GLU A 86 -15.65 -8.96 -1.06
C GLU A 86 -14.27 -9.60 -0.87
N VAL A 87 -13.27 -8.83 -0.44
CA VAL A 87 -11.94 -9.36 -0.11
C VAL A 87 -12.01 -10.35 1.07
N VAL A 88 -12.83 -10.08 2.08
CA VAL A 88 -13.08 -10.98 3.20
C VAL A 88 -13.76 -12.26 2.74
N GLU A 89 -14.80 -12.16 1.91
CA GLU A 89 -15.53 -13.29 1.33
C GLU A 89 -14.62 -14.17 0.48
N GLY A 90 -13.88 -13.58 -0.48
CA GLY A 90 -12.92 -14.31 -1.33
C GLY A 90 -11.84 -15.02 -0.50
N THR A 91 -11.38 -14.39 0.59
CA THR A 91 -10.43 -15.01 1.53
C THR A 91 -11.04 -16.27 2.16
N HIS A 92 -12.28 -16.23 2.63
CA HIS A 92 -12.98 -17.40 3.17
C HIS A 92 -13.15 -18.51 2.14
N ILE A 93 -13.63 -18.18 0.93
CA ILE A 93 -13.85 -19.12 -0.14
C ILE A 93 -12.56 -19.89 -0.49
N LEU A 94 -11.42 -19.16 -0.64
CA LEU A 94 -10.14 -19.81 -0.94
C LEU A 94 -9.67 -20.74 0.18
N LEU A 95 -9.86 -20.34 1.45
CA LEU A 95 -9.54 -21.19 2.61
C LEU A 95 -10.43 -22.44 2.66
N GLU A 96 -11.73 -22.32 2.42
CA GLU A 96 -12.69 -23.45 2.35
C GLU A 96 -12.36 -24.41 1.22
N ARG A 97 -11.79 -23.92 0.10
CA ARG A 97 -11.28 -24.73 -1.01
C ARG A 97 -9.92 -25.39 -0.72
N GLY A 98 -9.40 -25.23 0.51
CA GLY A 98 -8.17 -25.89 0.97
C GLY A 98 -6.88 -25.15 0.62
N TRP A 99 -6.95 -23.88 0.25
CA TRP A 99 -5.73 -23.07 0.12
C TRP A 99 -5.11 -22.82 1.50
N SER A 100 -3.79 -22.91 1.59
CA SER A 100 -3.09 -22.52 2.81
C SER A 100 -3.19 -20.99 3.02
N ALA A 101 -3.20 -20.55 4.28
CA ALA A 101 -3.22 -19.13 4.63
C ALA A 101 -2.06 -18.35 3.98
N ASP A 102 -0.88 -18.95 3.90
CA ASP A 102 0.29 -18.37 3.22
C ASP A 102 0.05 -18.20 1.70
N LYS A 103 -0.57 -19.19 1.04
CA LYS A 103 -0.89 -19.11 -0.38
C LYS A 103 -1.91 -18.00 -0.66
N VAL A 104 -2.97 -17.88 0.16
CA VAL A 104 -3.98 -16.81 0.05
C VAL A 104 -3.31 -15.46 0.27
N LEU A 105 -2.51 -15.33 1.33
CA LEU A 105 -1.78 -14.09 1.61
C LEU A 105 -0.94 -13.64 0.42
N ASN A 106 -0.07 -14.51 -0.09
CA ASN A 106 0.89 -14.11 -1.12
C ASN A 106 0.23 -13.91 -2.49
N LYS A 107 -0.70 -14.79 -2.89
CA LYS A 107 -1.27 -14.76 -4.25
C LYS A 107 -2.43 -13.79 -4.41
N ALA A 108 -3.31 -13.69 -3.41
CA ALA A 108 -4.48 -12.83 -3.51
C ALA A 108 -4.21 -11.43 -2.92
N LEU A 109 -3.70 -11.35 -1.68
CA LEU A 109 -3.64 -10.08 -0.98
C LEU A 109 -2.36 -9.29 -1.27
N VAL A 110 -1.17 -9.90 -1.13
CA VAL A 110 0.11 -9.21 -1.34
C VAL A 110 0.30 -8.80 -2.80
N GLU A 111 -0.08 -9.68 -3.74
CA GLU A 111 0.02 -9.37 -5.17
C GLU A 111 -0.96 -8.25 -5.57
N GLY A 112 -2.21 -8.26 -5.05
CA GLY A 112 -3.15 -7.15 -5.24
C GLY A 112 -2.61 -5.82 -4.70
N MET A 113 -2.05 -5.80 -3.48
CA MET A 113 -1.41 -4.60 -2.94
C MET A 113 -0.16 -4.17 -3.71
N ARG A 114 0.55 -5.10 -4.35
CA ARG A 114 1.68 -4.76 -5.24
C ARG A 114 1.19 -3.97 -6.46
N ILE A 115 0.05 -4.33 -7.04
CA ILE A 115 -0.58 -3.58 -8.15
C ILE A 115 -0.94 -2.17 -7.69
N VAL A 116 -1.62 -2.04 -6.53
CA VAL A 116 -1.94 -0.75 -5.91
C VAL A 116 -0.68 0.11 -5.70
N GLY A 117 0.41 -0.49 -5.21
CA GLY A 117 1.67 0.20 -4.98
C GLY A 117 2.33 0.72 -6.27
N ILE A 118 2.27 -0.03 -7.37
CA ILE A 118 2.77 0.39 -8.68
C ILE A 118 1.99 1.60 -9.18
N ASP A 119 0.65 1.51 -9.18
CA ASP A 119 -0.23 2.56 -9.71
C ASP A 119 -0.17 3.83 -8.84
N PHE A 120 0.02 3.69 -7.52
CA PHE A 120 0.31 4.82 -6.63
C PHE A 120 1.64 5.50 -6.97
N ARG A 121 2.71 4.72 -7.16
CA ARG A 121 4.04 5.24 -7.56
C ARG A 121 3.98 5.96 -8.90
N ASP A 122 3.22 5.43 -9.84
CA ASP A 122 3.09 5.97 -11.20
C ASP A 122 2.08 7.14 -11.28
N GLY A 123 1.45 7.52 -10.13
CA GLY A 123 0.53 8.66 -10.02
C GLY A 123 -0.86 8.40 -10.62
N ILE A 124 -1.22 7.14 -10.79
CA ILE A 124 -2.55 6.70 -11.24
C ILE A 124 -3.51 6.70 -10.06
N LEU A 125 -3.08 6.16 -8.91
CA LEU A 125 -3.83 6.20 -7.65
C LEU A 125 -3.32 7.32 -6.74
N PHE A 126 -4.21 7.83 -5.89
CA PHE A 126 -3.92 8.83 -4.87
C PHE A 126 -4.08 8.24 -3.46
N VAL A 127 -3.70 9.01 -2.44
CA VAL A 127 -3.69 8.54 -1.04
C VAL A 127 -5.05 7.97 -0.57
N PRO A 128 -6.23 8.59 -0.85
CA PRO A 128 -7.50 8.02 -0.41
C PRO A 128 -7.77 6.62 -0.94
N GLU A 129 -7.46 6.36 -2.21
CA GLU A 129 -7.67 5.06 -2.87
C GLU A 129 -6.75 3.99 -2.28
N VAL A 130 -5.48 4.33 -2.03
CA VAL A 130 -4.53 3.43 -1.36
C VAL A 130 -4.97 3.10 0.08
N LEU A 131 -5.54 4.08 0.81
CA LEU A 131 -6.08 3.86 2.15
C LEU A 131 -7.30 2.92 2.13
N MET A 132 -8.16 3.01 1.11
CA MET A 132 -9.28 2.10 0.93
C MET A 132 -8.80 0.67 0.64
N ALA A 133 -7.86 0.51 -0.29
CA ALA A 133 -7.22 -0.77 -0.61
C ALA A 133 -6.55 -1.40 0.63
N ALA A 134 -5.78 -0.61 1.38
CA ALA A 134 -5.14 -1.07 2.60
C ALA A 134 -6.14 -1.48 3.69
N ASN A 135 -7.30 -0.81 3.78
CA ASN A 135 -8.37 -1.21 4.70
C ASN A 135 -9.03 -2.53 4.26
N ALA A 136 -9.22 -2.75 2.96
CA ALA A 136 -9.69 -4.03 2.43
C ALA A 136 -8.69 -5.16 2.73
N MET A 137 -7.40 -4.93 2.49
CA MET A 137 -6.31 -5.83 2.87
C MET A 137 -6.35 -6.22 4.34
N LYS A 138 -6.56 -5.24 5.25
CA LYS A 138 -6.69 -5.51 6.71
C LYS A 138 -7.86 -6.44 7.03
N GLY A 139 -8.95 -6.40 6.25
CA GLY A 139 -10.07 -7.31 6.37
C GLY A 139 -9.64 -8.76 6.17
N GLY A 140 -9.01 -9.08 5.05
CA GLY A 140 -8.46 -10.41 4.75
C GLY A 140 -7.38 -10.85 5.75
N MET A 141 -6.44 -9.94 6.09
CA MET A 141 -5.39 -10.23 7.07
C MET A 141 -5.92 -10.60 8.45
N LYS A 142 -7.05 -10.05 8.87
CA LYS A 142 -7.66 -10.38 10.17
C LYS A 142 -8.04 -11.87 10.25
N ILE A 143 -8.41 -12.47 9.12
CA ILE A 143 -8.73 -13.90 9.02
C ILE A 143 -7.45 -14.73 8.96
N LEU A 144 -6.46 -14.29 8.19
CA LEU A 144 -5.25 -15.06 7.93
C LEU A 144 -4.25 -15.07 9.11
N ARG A 145 -4.14 -13.96 9.88
CA ARG A 145 -3.15 -13.84 10.98
C ARG A 145 -3.18 -15.00 11.99
N PRO A 146 -4.34 -15.42 12.56
CA PRO A 146 -4.35 -16.56 13.49
C PRO A 146 -3.91 -17.85 12.80
N LEU A 147 -4.32 -18.10 11.57
CA LEU A 147 -3.94 -19.30 10.80
C LEU A 147 -2.45 -19.35 10.47
N LEU A 148 -1.87 -18.18 10.14
CA LEU A 148 -0.43 -18.05 9.88
C LEU A 148 0.40 -18.27 11.16
N ALA A 149 -0.09 -17.77 12.31
CA ALA A 149 0.56 -17.98 13.60
C ALA A 149 0.58 -19.47 13.98
N ASP A 150 -0.49 -20.21 13.71
CA ASP A 150 -0.59 -21.65 13.97
C ASP A 150 0.34 -22.48 13.07
N THR A 151 0.57 -22.01 11.84
CA THR A 151 1.50 -22.70 10.90
C THR A 151 2.98 -22.37 11.15
N GLY A 152 3.27 -21.40 12.03
CA GLY A 152 4.62 -20.94 12.32
C GLY A 152 5.32 -20.24 11.15
N ALA A 153 4.59 -19.83 10.12
CA ALA A 153 5.14 -19.06 9.00
C ALA A 153 5.58 -17.68 9.50
N PRO A 154 6.89 -17.35 9.49
CA PRO A 154 7.34 -16.04 9.96
C PRO A 154 6.90 -14.96 8.97
N PRO A 155 6.60 -13.74 9.44
CA PRO A 155 6.41 -12.59 8.55
C PRO A 155 7.68 -12.34 7.72
N ILE A 156 7.55 -11.64 6.59
CA ILE A 156 8.71 -11.25 5.76
C ILE A 156 9.76 -10.52 6.60
N GLY A 157 9.32 -9.75 7.58
CA GLY A 157 10.15 -9.04 8.56
C GLY A 157 9.28 -8.28 9.53
N LYS A 158 9.90 -7.73 10.56
CA LYS A 158 9.24 -6.92 11.57
C LYS A 158 9.76 -5.48 11.50
N MET A 159 8.85 -4.50 11.51
CA MET A 159 9.17 -3.08 11.47
C MET A 159 8.60 -2.36 12.68
N VAL A 160 9.44 -1.56 13.34
CA VAL A 160 8.98 -0.49 14.24
C VAL A 160 8.99 0.82 13.46
N ILE A 161 7.89 1.56 13.49
CA ILE A 161 7.79 2.85 12.81
C ILE A 161 7.22 3.92 13.76
N GLY A 162 7.74 5.15 13.65
CA GLY A 162 7.26 6.26 14.46
C GLY A 162 7.60 7.63 13.87
N THR A 163 6.85 8.65 14.28
CA THR A 163 7.17 10.05 13.97
C THR A 163 8.07 10.61 15.07
N VAL A 164 9.13 11.30 14.70
CA VAL A 164 10.17 11.80 15.61
C VAL A 164 9.63 12.81 16.62
N LYS A 165 10.39 13.06 17.70
CA LYS A 165 10.07 14.03 18.74
C LYS A 165 9.83 15.43 18.17
N GLY A 166 8.77 16.08 18.67
CA GLY A 166 8.36 17.42 18.25
C GLY A 166 7.52 17.45 16.98
N ASP A 167 7.30 16.30 16.34
CA ASP A 167 6.50 16.17 15.13
C ASP A 167 5.22 15.36 15.40
N ILE A 168 4.08 15.86 14.93
CA ILE A 168 2.75 15.24 15.12
C ILE A 168 2.13 14.73 13.83
N HIS A 169 2.84 14.86 12.70
CA HIS A 169 2.34 14.43 11.40
C HIS A 169 2.45 12.91 11.26
N ASP A 170 1.35 12.27 10.92
CA ASP A 170 1.24 10.80 10.88
C ASP A 170 0.65 10.23 9.59
N ILE A 171 0.02 11.05 8.72
CA ILE A 171 -0.64 10.57 7.49
C ILE A 171 0.32 9.74 6.64
N GLY A 172 1.49 10.27 6.29
CA GLY A 172 2.50 9.57 5.50
C GLY A 172 3.05 8.32 6.20
N LYS A 173 3.29 8.42 7.53
CA LYS A 173 3.73 7.30 8.36
C LYS A 173 2.69 6.17 8.38
N ASN A 174 1.42 6.52 8.56
CA ASN A 174 0.33 5.55 8.57
C ASN A 174 0.17 4.86 7.22
N LEU A 175 0.35 5.59 6.11
CA LEU A 175 0.34 5.02 4.76
C LEU A 175 1.49 4.01 4.59
N VAL A 176 2.72 4.36 5.00
CA VAL A 176 3.86 3.43 4.98
C VAL A 176 3.55 2.19 5.82
N ALA A 177 3.05 2.37 7.06
CA ALA A 177 2.70 1.26 7.94
C ALA A 177 1.68 0.30 7.29
N MET A 178 0.61 0.84 6.69
CA MET A 178 -0.41 0.04 6.01
C MET A 178 0.13 -0.70 4.79
N MET A 179 0.94 -0.05 3.96
CA MET A 179 1.53 -0.69 2.79
C MET A 179 2.58 -1.75 3.17
N MET A 180 3.33 -1.54 4.25
CA MET A 180 4.24 -2.55 4.80
C MET A 180 3.47 -3.76 5.34
N GLU A 181 2.35 -3.55 6.08
CA GLU A 181 1.46 -4.63 6.49
C GLU A 181 0.90 -5.39 5.28
N GLY A 182 0.45 -4.65 4.25
CA GLY A 182 -0.01 -5.21 2.98
C GLY A 182 1.07 -5.97 2.21
N ALA A 183 2.32 -5.65 2.42
CA ALA A 183 3.45 -6.36 1.82
C ALA A 183 3.91 -7.60 2.63
N GLY A 184 3.23 -7.93 3.75
CA GLY A 184 3.52 -9.10 4.58
C GLY A 184 4.48 -8.86 5.74
N PHE A 185 4.77 -7.60 6.10
CA PHE A 185 5.56 -7.27 7.29
C PHE A 185 4.67 -7.21 8.55
N GLU A 186 5.24 -7.55 9.69
CA GLU A 186 4.65 -7.20 10.99
C GLU A 186 5.06 -5.77 11.33
N VAL A 187 4.09 -4.86 11.50
CA VAL A 187 4.36 -3.45 11.76
C VAL A 187 3.92 -3.05 13.16
N ILE A 188 4.84 -2.45 13.92
CA ILE A 188 4.60 -1.88 15.23
C ILE A 188 4.70 -0.35 15.11
N ASP A 189 3.56 0.31 15.10
CA ASP A 189 3.48 1.77 15.08
C ASP A 189 3.55 2.32 16.50
N ILE A 190 4.63 3.05 16.81
CA ILE A 190 4.81 3.70 18.12
C ILE A 190 4.21 5.10 18.18
N GLY A 191 3.46 5.52 17.14
CA GLY A 191 2.73 6.78 17.11
C GLY A 191 3.60 8.00 16.77
N ILE A 192 3.23 9.14 17.32
CA ILE A 192 3.81 10.45 17.03
C ILE A 192 4.64 10.99 18.21
N ASN A 193 5.45 12.02 17.96
CA ASN A 193 6.20 12.75 18.98
C ASN A 193 7.05 11.83 19.87
N ASN A 194 7.81 10.92 19.23
CA ASN A 194 8.57 9.91 19.95
C ASN A 194 9.97 10.39 20.31
N PRO A 195 10.28 10.48 21.60
CA PRO A 195 11.66 10.69 22.06
C PRO A 195 12.49 9.42 21.85
N VAL A 196 13.83 9.56 21.91
CA VAL A 196 14.76 8.46 21.63
C VAL A 196 14.53 7.26 22.55
N GLU A 197 14.18 7.50 23.81
CA GLU A 197 13.92 6.46 24.81
C GLU A 197 12.77 5.54 24.39
N LYS A 198 11.74 6.12 23.72
CA LYS A 198 10.59 5.34 23.25
C LYS A 198 10.95 4.45 22.06
N TYR A 199 11.82 4.94 21.15
CA TYR A 199 12.40 4.11 20.10
C TYR A 199 13.21 2.96 20.70
N LEU A 200 14.12 3.25 21.63
CA LEU A 200 14.94 2.22 22.27
C LEU A 200 14.09 1.15 22.98
N ALA A 201 13.07 1.56 23.74
CA ALA A 201 12.16 0.63 24.41
C ALA A 201 11.42 -0.27 23.41
N ALA A 202 10.94 0.30 22.31
CA ALA A 202 10.25 -0.47 21.27
C ALA A 202 11.20 -1.45 20.55
N LEU A 203 12.44 -1.03 20.25
CA LEU A 203 13.46 -1.89 19.63
C LEU A 203 13.83 -3.05 20.55
N GLU A 204 14.00 -2.81 21.85
CA GLU A 204 14.30 -3.85 22.83
C GLU A 204 13.13 -4.84 23.02
N GLN A 205 11.91 -4.31 23.11
CA GLN A 205 10.70 -5.10 23.33
C GLN A 205 10.34 -5.98 22.14
N HIS A 206 10.38 -5.41 20.92
CA HIS A 206 9.85 -6.06 19.73
C HIS A 206 10.92 -6.71 18.86
N LYS A 207 12.20 -6.36 19.03
CA LYS A 207 13.35 -6.87 18.27
C LYS A 207 13.06 -6.89 16.76
N PRO A 208 12.76 -5.71 16.17
CA PRO A 208 12.42 -5.62 14.75
C PRO A 208 13.67 -5.79 13.87
N ASP A 209 13.45 -6.09 12.60
CA ASP A 209 14.47 -6.04 11.56
C ASP A 209 14.67 -4.60 11.04
N ILE A 210 13.60 -3.80 11.06
CA ILE A 210 13.55 -2.47 10.44
C ILE A 210 13.10 -1.41 11.45
N LEU A 211 13.80 -0.29 11.47
CA LEU A 211 13.39 0.93 12.15
C LEU A 211 12.99 1.99 11.10
N GLY A 212 11.71 2.39 11.09
CA GLY A 212 11.20 3.47 10.28
C GLY A 212 11.04 4.77 11.07
N MET A 213 11.52 5.88 10.53
CA MET A 213 11.36 7.20 11.14
C MET A 213 10.74 8.18 10.15
N SER A 214 9.73 8.93 10.60
CA SER A 214 9.03 9.96 9.83
C SER A 214 9.19 11.34 10.45
N ALA A 215 9.36 12.36 9.60
CA ALA A 215 9.33 13.77 9.99
C ALA A 215 8.80 14.63 8.83
N LEU A 216 7.93 15.61 9.12
CA LEU A 216 7.39 16.51 8.10
C LEU A 216 7.95 17.94 8.20
N LEU A 217 8.56 18.32 9.32
CA LEU A 217 9.09 19.66 9.53
C LEU A 217 10.63 19.66 9.42
N THR A 218 11.17 20.70 8.76
CA THR A 218 12.63 20.91 8.69
C THR A 218 13.26 21.10 10.07
N THR A 219 12.49 21.54 11.06
CA THR A 219 12.90 21.71 12.46
C THR A 219 12.94 20.40 13.24
N THR A 220 12.18 19.38 12.83
CA THR A 220 12.07 18.08 13.52
C THR A 220 12.92 16.99 12.87
N MET A 221 13.17 17.05 11.55
CA MET A 221 13.99 16.07 10.84
C MET A 221 15.38 15.83 11.44
N PRO A 222 16.10 16.83 12.02
CA PRO A 222 17.42 16.58 12.63
C PRO A 222 17.37 15.60 13.81
N TYR A 223 16.19 15.39 14.41
CA TYR A 223 16.04 14.44 15.51
C TYR A 223 16.27 12.97 15.09
N MET A 224 16.11 12.65 13.80
CA MET A 224 16.49 11.34 13.26
C MET A 224 17.95 11.02 13.51
N LYS A 225 18.83 12.04 13.38
CA LYS A 225 20.25 11.88 13.68
C LYS A 225 20.49 11.57 15.17
N VAL A 226 19.73 12.20 16.07
CA VAL A 226 19.82 11.93 17.51
C VAL A 226 19.51 10.47 17.81
N VAL A 227 18.45 9.92 17.19
CA VAL A 227 18.09 8.51 17.35
C VAL A 227 19.21 7.60 16.82
N ILE A 228 19.68 7.83 15.60
CA ILE A 228 20.71 7.00 14.97
C ILE A 228 22.05 7.06 15.73
N ASP A 229 22.48 8.25 16.16
CA ASP A 229 23.70 8.41 16.94
C ASP A 229 23.60 7.68 18.28
N THR A 230 22.43 7.74 18.95
CA THR A 230 22.20 6.97 20.18
C THR A 230 22.29 5.46 19.95
N LEU A 231 21.79 4.95 18.80
CA LEU A 231 21.96 3.53 18.44
C LEU A 231 23.44 3.17 18.24
N LYS A 232 24.21 4.07 17.61
CA LYS A 232 25.68 3.90 17.44
C LYS A 232 26.41 3.89 18.77
N ASP A 233 26.11 4.84 19.65
CA ASP A 233 26.73 4.94 20.98
C ASP A 233 26.46 3.71 21.83
N LYS A 234 25.32 3.05 21.60
CA LYS A 234 24.96 1.77 22.24
C LYS A 234 25.53 0.54 21.53
N GLY A 235 26.15 0.70 20.37
CA GLY A 235 26.70 -0.41 19.58
C GLY A 235 25.67 -1.32 18.93
N ILE A 236 24.42 -0.84 18.76
CA ILE A 236 23.29 -1.62 18.20
C ILE A 236 22.76 -1.07 16.86
N ARG A 237 23.46 -0.07 16.25
CA ARG A 237 23.01 0.55 14.98
C ARG A 237 22.85 -0.47 13.84
N ASP A 238 23.76 -1.41 13.75
CA ASP A 238 23.85 -2.38 12.66
C ASP A 238 22.90 -3.58 12.87
N ASP A 239 22.23 -3.63 14.03
CA ASP A 239 21.19 -4.64 14.29
C ASP A 239 19.90 -4.39 13.50
N PHE A 240 19.73 -3.16 12.99
CA PHE A 240 18.51 -2.72 12.33
C PHE A 240 18.79 -2.14 10.94
N ILE A 241 17.86 -2.36 10.00
CA ILE A 241 17.74 -1.56 8.77
C ILE A 241 17.00 -0.28 9.15
N VAL A 242 17.62 0.89 8.92
CA VAL A 242 17.03 2.19 9.27
C VAL A 242 16.55 2.90 8.03
N LEU A 243 15.23 3.07 7.93
CA LEU A 243 14.56 3.78 6.86
C LEU A 243 14.06 5.14 7.36
N VAL A 244 14.27 6.19 6.56
CA VAL A 244 13.80 7.54 6.88
C VAL A 244 12.92 8.08 5.76
N GLY A 245 11.85 8.78 6.11
CA GLY A 245 10.92 9.36 5.15
C GLY A 245 10.27 10.64 5.66
N GLY A 246 9.66 11.37 4.74
CA GLY A 246 8.94 12.62 4.99
C GLY A 246 9.25 13.68 3.93
N ALA A 247 8.29 14.58 3.68
CA ALA A 247 8.33 15.52 2.57
C ALA A 247 9.58 16.44 2.52
N PRO A 248 10.15 16.93 3.64
CA PRO A 248 11.33 17.77 3.59
C PRO A 248 12.66 17.00 3.43
N LEU A 249 12.62 15.66 3.52
CA LEU A 249 13.79 14.81 3.45
C LEU A 249 14.21 14.57 1.99
N ASN A 250 15.48 14.20 1.82
CA ASN A 250 16.03 13.75 0.55
C ASN A 250 17.13 12.71 0.80
N GLU A 251 17.63 12.13 -0.26
CA GLU A 251 18.66 11.09 -0.19
C GLU A 251 19.96 11.56 0.47
N ALA A 252 20.38 12.81 0.19
CA ALA A 252 21.56 13.38 0.81
C ALA A 252 21.44 13.51 2.32
N PHE A 253 20.25 13.90 2.81
CA PHE A 253 19.97 13.95 4.24
C PHE A 253 19.93 12.54 4.86
N GLY A 254 19.26 11.57 4.23
CA GLY A 254 19.25 10.19 4.71
C GLY A 254 20.65 9.62 4.92
N LYS A 255 21.53 9.81 3.94
CA LYS A 255 22.95 9.43 4.03
C LYS A 255 23.69 10.19 5.15
N ALA A 256 23.46 11.50 5.27
CA ALA A 256 24.13 12.34 6.26
C ALA A 256 23.79 11.99 7.71
N VAL A 257 22.56 11.53 7.97
CA VAL A 257 22.16 11.08 9.32
C VAL A 257 22.56 9.64 9.60
N GLY A 258 22.97 8.87 8.58
CA GLY A 258 23.41 7.47 8.73
C GLY A 258 22.25 6.47 8.65
N ALA A 259 21.18 6.80 7.94
CA ALA A 259 20.15 5.85 7.56
C ALA A 259 20.63 4.93 6.42
N ASP A 260 20.05 3.74 6.32
CA ASP A 260 20.34 2.81 5.23
C ASP A 260 19.66 3.25 3.93
N ALA A 261 18.46 3.84 4.04
CA ALA A 261 17.78 4.42 2.90
C ALA A 261 16.84 5.58 3.28
N TYR A 262 16.68 6.49 2.32
CA TYR A 262 15.59 7.45 2.26
C TYR A 262 14.49 6.92 1.36
N CYS A 263 13.25 6.93 1.85
CA CYS A 263 12.07 6.53 1.10
C CYS A 263 11.20 7.75 0.82
N ARG A 264 11.08 8.13 -0.45
CA ARG A 264 10.31 9.32 -0.85
C ARG A 264 8.80 9.14 -0.69
N ASP A 265 8.32 7.90 -0.79
CA ASP A 265 6.91 7.51 -0.67
C ASP A 265 6.77 6.11 -0.08
N ALA A 266 5.53 5.67 0.13
CA ALA A 266 5.23 4.41 0.79
C ALA A 266 5.53 3.18 -0.10
N ALA A 267 5.39 3.29 -1.43
CA ALA A 267 5.71 2.20 -2.34
C ALA A 267 7.22 1.96 -2.37
N VAL A 268 8.01 3.04 -2.47
CA VAL A 268 9.48 2.97 -2.37
C VAL A 268 9.92 2.40 -1.03
N ALA A 269 9.21 2.71 0.07
CA ALA A 269 9.54 2.16 1.39
C ALA A 269 9.39 0.63 1.41
N VAL A 270 8.32 0.09 0.83
CA VAL A 270 8.08 -1.35 0.71
C VAL A 270 9.14 -2.03 -0.14
N ASP A 271 9.41 -1.50 -1.35
CA ASP A 271 10.39 -2.08 -2.27
C ASP A 271 11.79 -2.08 -1.64
N THR A 272 12.18 -0.96 -1.02
CA THR A 272 13.48 -0.83 -0.34
C THR A 272 13.59 -1.79 0.85
N ALA A 273 12.54 -1.92 1.65
CA ALA A 273 12.51 -2.84 2.78
C ALA A 273 12.68 -4.30 2.33
N LYS A 274 11.96 -4.72 1.29
CA LYS A 274 12.09 -6.08 0.72
C LYS A 274 13.51 -6.33 0.20
N HIS A 275 14.07 -5.37 -0.51
CA HIS A 275 15.43 -5.47 -1.06
C HIS A 275 16.48 -5.63 0.05
N LEU A 276 16.51 -4.72 1.02
CA LEU A 276 17.48 -4.74 2.11
C LEU A 276 17.32 -5.97 3.03
N MET A 277 16.07 -6.44 3.22
CA MET A 277 15.83 -7.68 3.95
C MET A 277 16.35 -8.90 3.21
N ALA A 278 16.20 -8.97 1.88
CA ALA A 278 16.73 -10.05 1.07
C ALA A 278 18.27 -10.06 1.09
N GLU A 279 18.91 -8.89 0.94
CA GLU A 279 20.36 -8.75 1.04
C GLU A 279 20.88 -9.21 2.43
N ARG A 280 20.23 -8.77 3.51
CA ARG A 280 20.63 -9.13 4.88
C ARG A 280 20.50 -10.61 5.17
N ARG A 281 19.56 -11.31 4.52
CA ARG A 281 19.36 -12.76 4.63
C ARG A 281 20.21 -13.57 3.64
N GLY A 282 21.00 -12.94 2.78
CA GLY A 282 21.79 -13.59 1.73
C GLY A 282 20.92 -14.26 0.66
N LEU A 283 19.67 -13.79 0.47
CA LEU A 283 18.75 -14.28 -0.55
C LEU A 283 18.98 -13.53 -1.86
N ALA A 284 18.89 -14.23 -2.99
CA ALA A 284 18.94 -13.56 -4.30
C ALA A 284 17.76 -12.60 -4.42
N VAL A 285 18.05 -11.34 -4.73
CA VAL A 285 17.02 -10.32 -5.02
C VAL A 285 16.47 -10.62 -6.40
N ALA A 286 15.17 -10.91 -6.48
CA ALA A 286 14.45 -11.19 -7.73
C ALA A 286 13.99 -9.89 -8.40
#